data_3d0fb200ca33b0e4814afda7febbb4cc
#
_entry.id   3d0fb200ca33b0e4814afda7febbb4cc
#
_cell.length_a   1.000
_cell.length_b   1.000
_cell.length_c   1.000
_cell.angle_alpha   90.00
_cell.angle_beta   90.00
_cell.angle_gamma   90.00
#
_symmetry.space_group_name_H-M   'P 1'
#
loop_
_entity.id
_entity.type
_entity.pdbx_description
1 polymer ?
#
loop_
_entity_poly.entity_id
_entity_poly.type
_entity_poly.pdbx_seq_one_letter_code
_entity_poly.pdbx_strand_id
1 'polypeptide(L)'
;MRHTNALVIADRGFPFWPQIETVDISLVDDVPAVLQVLAAVRANHNFTQACMAKEFQKNNTSAVCGKFAKGLQGIPTLFEPHLEFKKRVPGAIGLIRTGDTIQYANLILISG
;
A
#
# COMPACT_ATOMS: atom_id res chain seq x y z
N MET A 1 6.05 -19.54 -16.82
CA MET A 1 6.18 -18.66 -15.70
C MET A 1 4.90 -17.90 -15.40
N ARG A 2 4.55 -17.83 -14.19
CA ARG A 2 3.40 -17.07 -13.77
C ARG A 2 3.74 -15.62 -13.53
N HIS A 3 2.86 -14.75 -13.94
CA HIS A 3 3.00 -13.34 -13.63
C HIS A 3 2.11 -12.99 -12.45
N THR A 4 2.72 -12.38 -11.47
CA THR A 4 2.00 -11.85 -10.32
C THR A 4 1.94 -10.35 -10.48
N ASN A 5 0.74 -9.81 -10.52
CA ASN A 5 0.56 -8.38 -10.64
C ASN A 5 0.56 -7.75 -9.25
N ALA A 6 1.42 -6.78 -9.06
CA ALA A 6 1.51 -6.05 -7.82
C ALA A 6 1.15 -4.58 -8.05
N LEU A 7 0.34 -4.03 -7.14
CA LEU A 7 -0.07 -2.63 -7.17
C LEU A 7 0.35 -1.99 -5.85
N VAL A 8 1.03 -0.84 -5.92
CA VAL A 8 1.42 -0.10 -4.72
C VAL A 8 0.39 0.99 -4.45
N ILE A 9 -0.09 1.07 -3.21
CA ILE A 9 -0.86 2.21 -2.72
C ILE A 9 0.01 2.89 -1.69
N ALA A 10 0.38 4.15 -1.96
CA ALA A 10 1.41 4.84 -1.19
C ALA A 10 0.87 6.05 -0.45
N ASP A 11 1.53 6.38 0.66
CA ASP A 11 1.26 7.61 1.40
C ASP A 11 1.79 8.81 0.62
N ARG A 12 1.52 10.02 1.14
CA ARG A 12 1.89 11.27 0.48
C ARG A 12 3.40 11.44 0.36
N GLY A 13 4.15 10.94 1.33
CA GLY A 13 5.60 11.11 1.39
C GLY A 13 6.39 10.06 0.64
N PHE A 14 5.73 9.11 -0.01
CA PHE A 14 6.44 8.02 -0.67
C PHE A 14 7.28 8.55 -1.84
N PRO A 15 8.53 8.05 -2.01
CA PRO A 15 9.40 8.56 -3.06
C PRO A 15 8.89 8.22 -4.46
N PHE A 16 9.24 9.08 -5.41
CA PHE A 16 8.92 8.85 -6.81
C PHE A 16 9.77 7.70 -7.37
N TRP A 17 9.14 6.84 -8.16
CA TRP A 17 9.79 5.69 -8.78
C TRP A 17 9.64 5.78 -10.29
N PRO A 18 10.66 6.27 -11.02
CA PRO A 18 10.54 6.45 -12.47
C PRO A 18 10.35 5.13 -13.24
N GLN A 19 10.67 3.99 -12.63
CA GLN A 19 10.55 2.69 -13.30
C GLN A 19 9.12 2.22 -13.45
N ILE A 20 8.19 2.75 -12.66
CA ILE A 20 6.80 2.31 -12.69
C ILE A 20 5.86 3.49 -12.88
N GLU A 21 4.72 3.20 -13.50
CA GLU A 21 3.72 4.21 -13.71
C GLU A 21 3.11 4.66 -12.39
N THR A 22 2.98 5.97 -12.20
CA THR A 22 2.42 6.53 -10.98
C THR A 22 1.21 7.38 -11.30
N VAL A 23 0.11 7.09 -10.59
CA VAL A 23 -1.07 7.96 -10.60
C VAL A 23 -1.11 8.67 -9.26
N ASP A 24 -0.96 9.98 -9.28
CA ASP A 24 -0.99 10.79 -8.06
C ASP A 24 -2.38 11.40 -7.89
N ILE A 25 -3.10 10.92 -6.88
CA ILE A 25 -4.45 11.40 -6.58
C ILE A 25 -4.49 12.16 -5.26
N SER A 26 -3.34 12.56 -4.74
CA SER A 26 -3.28 13.35 -3.51
C SER A 26 -3.87 14.74 -3.77
N LEU A 27 -4.89 15.10 -3.01
CA LEU A 27 -5.54 16.40 -3.13
C LEU A 27 -5.05 17.36 -2.04
N VAL A 28 -5.20 16.94 -0.80
CA VAL A 28 -4.70 17.64 0.38
C VAL A 28 -4.31 16.56 1.39
N ASP A 29 -3.75 16.96 2.53
CA ASP A 29 -3.37 16.00 3.57
C ASP A 29 -4.58 15.12 3.93
N ASP A 30 -4.34 13.82 3.93
CA ASP A 30 -5.29 12.76 4.27
C ASP A 30 -6.48 12.63 3.32
N VAL A 31 -6.41 13.21 2.13
CA VAL A 31 -7.49 13.08 1.13
C VAL A 31 -6.89 12.78 -0.24
N PRO A 32 -7.17 11.64 -0.81
CA PRO A 32 -7.77 10.46 -0.19
C PRO A 32 -6.77 9.75 0.72
N ALA A 33 -7.28 9.05 1.73
CA ALA A 33 -6.47 8.20 2.58
C ALA A 33 -6.19 6.86 1.90
N VAL A 34 -5.11 6.18 2.31
CA VAL A 34 -4.76 4.86 1.77
C VAL A 34 -5.93 3.89 1.91
N LEU A 35 -6.60 3.87 3.06
CA LEU A 35 -7.72 2.95 3.28
C LEU A 35 -8.90 3.22 2.37
N GLN A 36 -9.14 4.47 2.00
CA GLN A 36 -10.19 4.80 1.04
C GLN A 36 -9.86 4.24 -0.35
N VAL A 37 -8.62 4.38 -0.77
CA VAL A 37 -8.17 3.86 -2.06
C VAL A 37 -8.17 2.33 -2.04
N LEU A 38 -7.73 1.74 -0.95
CA LEU A 38 -7.77 0.28 -0.78
C LEU A 38 -9.19 -0.26 -0.94
N ALA A 39 -10.15 0.36 -0.29
CA ALA A 39 -11.54 -0.07 -0.39
C ALA A 39 -12.06 0.02 -1.83
N ALA A 40 -11.73 1.10 -2.53
CA ALA A 40 -12.15 1.29 -3.92
C ALA A 40 -11.52 0.24 -4.84
N VAL A 41 -10.23 -0.04 -4.65
CA VAL A 41 -9.52 -1.03 -5.47
C VAL A 41 -10.05 -2.43 -5.20
N ARG A 42 -10.29 -2.77 -3.93
CA ARG A 42 -10.84 -4.08 -3.55
C ARG A 42 -12.24 -4.33 -4.10
N ALA A 43 -12.99 -3.28 -4.33
CA ALA A 43 -14.35 -3.41 -4.88
C ALA A 43 -14.33 -3.98 -6.31
N ASN A 44 -13.21 -3.83 -7.01
CA ASN A 44 -13.11 -4.20 -8.43
C ASN A 44 -12.05 -5.27 -8.71
N HIS A 45 -11.24 -5.65 -7.73
CA HIS A 45 -10.14 -6.59 -7.93
C HIS A 45 -9.96 -7.50 -6.72
N ASN A 46 -9.52 -8.71 -6.98
CA ASN A 46 -9.20 -9.67 -5.93
C ASN A 46 -7.70 -9.73 -5.71
N PHE A 47 -7.28 -9.66 -4.47
CA PHE A 47 -5.88 -9.75 -4.08
C PHE A 47 -5.67 -10.97 -3.20
N THR A 48 -4.56 -11.65 -3.40
CA THR A 48 -4.22 -12.88 -2.68
C THR A 48 -3.24 -12.63 -1.55
N GLN A 49 -2.55 -11.50 -1.56
CA GLN A 49 -1.55 -11.17 -0.56
C GLN A 49 -1.32 -9.67 -0.51
N ALA A 50 -0.89 -9.17 0.64
CA ALA A 50 -0.46 -7.79 0.81
C ALA A 50 0.87 -7.75 1.55
N CYS A 51 1.63 -6.68 1.33
CA CYS A 51 2.87 -6.43 2.05
C CYS A 51 2.84 -5.04 2.64
N MET A 52 3.37 -4.90 3.85
CA MET A 52 3.58 -3.62 4.52
C MET A 52 4.93 -3.62 5.21
N ALA A 53 5.43 -2.43 5.54
CA ALA A 53 6.65 -2.31 6.32
C ALA A 53 6.37 -2.60 7.80
N LYS A 54 7.30 -3.30 8.47
CA LYS A 54 7.23 -3.51 9.93
C LYS A 54 7.19 -2.19 10.69
N GLU A 55 7.85 -1.18 10.17
CA GLU A 55 7.87 0.16 10.77
C GLU A 55 6.49 0.77 10.89
N PHE A 56 5.54 0.37 10.04
CA PHE A 56 4.16 0.80 10.18
C PHE A 56 3.61 0.42 11.56
N GLN A 57 3.84 -0.83 11.99
CA GLN A 57 3.35 -1.31 13.27
C GLN A 57 4.06 -0.62 14.43
N LYS A 58 5.35 -0.32 14.29
CA LYS A 58 6.14 0.30 15.35
C LYS A 58 5.83 1.77 15.55
N ASN A 59 5.45 2.47 14.49
CA ASN A 59 5.31 3.92 14.51
C ASN A 59 3.86 4.40 14.57
N ASN A 60 2.90 3.48 14.69
CA ASN A 60 1.49 3.84 14.74
C ASN A 60 0.81 3.19 15.93
N THR A 61 -0.30 3.78 16.36
CA THR A 61 -1.08 3.28 17.49
C THR A 61 -1.79 1.97 17.12
N SER A 62 -2.21 1.23 18.15
CA SER A 62 -3.00 0.02 17.93
C SER A 62 -4.32 0.33 17.21
N ALA A 63 -4.88 1.52 17.44
CA ALA A 63 -6.11 1.93 16.76
C ALA A 63 -5.90 2.07 15.25
N VAL A 64 -4.80 2.70 14.84
CA VAL A 64 -4.46 2.85 13.42
C VAL A 64 -4.15 1.49 12.81
N CYS A 65 -3.34 0.68 13.49
CA CYS A 65 -3.02 -0.67 12.99
C CYS A 65 -4.29 -1.52 12.86
N GLY A 66 -5.23 -1.38 13.78
CA GLY A 66 -6.51 -2.09 13.71
C GLY A 66 -7.37 -1.68 12.52
N LYS A 67 -7.36 -0.40 12.16
CA LYS A 67 -8.09 0.08 10.99
C LYS A 67 -7.52 -0.52 9.71
N PHE A 68 -6.21 -0.62 9.60
CA PHE A 68 -5.56 -1.23 8.45
C PHE A 68 -5.81 -2.73 8.41
N ALA A 69 -5.75 -3.40 9.55
CA ALA A 69 -6.07 -4.83 9.63
C ALA A 69 -7.50 -5.10 9.15
N LYS A 70 -8.44 -4.24 9.55
CA LYS A 70 -9.82 -4.36 9.10
C LYS A 70 -9.96 -4.14 7.61
N GLY A 71 -9.27 -3.13 7.07
CA GLY A 71 -9.28 -2.85 5.63
C GLY A 71 -8.66 -3.98 4.80
N LEU A 72 -7.73 -4.72 5.38
CA LEU A 72 -7.05 -5.84 4.74
C LEU A 72 -7.67 -7.19 5.10
N GLN A 73 -8.81 -7.19 5.78
CA GLN A 73 -9.45 -8.43 6.22
C GLN A 73 -9.66 -9.39 5.05
N GLY A 74 -9.25 -10.63 5.24
CA GLY A 74 -9.34 -11.65 4.20
C GLY A 74 -8.13 -11.70 3.27
N ILE A 75 -7.20 -10.75 3.38
CA ILE A 75 -5.97 -10.75 2.60
C ILE A 75 -4.80 -11.01 3.53
N PRO A 76 -4.09 -12.14 3.39
CA PRO A 76 -2.88 -12.39 4.18
C PRO A 76 -1.88 -11.27 3.96
N THR A 77 -1.37 -10.69 5.04
CA THR A 77 -0.48 -9.53 4.99
C THR A 77 0.87 -9.89 5.58
N LEU A 78 1.93 -9.68 4.81
CA LEU A 78 3.30 -9.86 5.22
C LEU A 78 3.86 -8.52 5.69
N PHE A 79 4.48 -8.52 6.87
CA PHE A 79 5.19 -7.34 7.39
C PHE A 79 6.68 -7.61 7.31
N GLU A 80 7.42 -6.72 6.67
CA GLU A 80 8.86 -6.87 6.46
C GLU A 80 9.54 -5.52 6.66
N PRO A 81 10.85 -5.49 6.91
CA PRO A 81 11.55 -4.21 7.06
C PRO A 81 11.31 -3.31 5.85
N HIS A 82 11.22 -2.01 6.09
CA HIS A 82 10.93 -1.04 5.02
C HIS A 82 11.90 -1.15 3.85
N LEU A 83 13.17 -1.45 4.13
CA LEU A 83 14.16 -1.64 3.07
C LEU A 83 13.80 -2.80 2.14
N GLU A 84 13.29 -3.89 2.70
CA GLU A 84 12.83 -5.03 1.89
C GLU A 84 11.55 -4.69 1.13
N PHE A 85 10.64 -3.98 1.77
CA PHE A 85 9.43 -3.49 1.13
C PHE A 85 9.78 -2.66 -0.11
N LYS A 86 10.73 -1.74 0.02
CA LYS A 86 11.11 -0.85 -1.09
C LYS A 86 11.72 -1.62 -2.27
N LYS A 87 12.37 -2.75 -2.02
CA LYS A 87 12.92 -3.58 -3.08
C LYS A 87 11.84 -4.20 -3.97
N ARG A 88 10.62 -4.35 -3.45
CA ARG A 88 9.51 -4.92 -4.22
C ARG A 88 8.85 -3.91 -5.15
N VAL A 89 8.98 -2.62 -4.85
CA VAL A 89 8.25 -1.56 -5.56
C VAL A 89 8.55 -1.53 -7.06
N PRO A 90 9.82 -1.63 -7.51
CA PRO A 90 10.11 -1.60 -8.94
C PRO A 90 9.46 -2.73 -9.75
N GLY A 91 9.08 -3.82 -9.10
CA GLY A 91 8.40 -4.94 -9.77
C GLY A 91 6.89 -4.78 -9.88
N ALA A 92 6.34 -3.70 -9.35
CA ALA A 92 4.91 -3.46 -9.41
C ALA A 92 4.49 -2.97 -10.81
N ILE A 93 3.22 -3.20 -11.15
CA ILE A 93 2.68 -2.72 -12.42
C ILE A 93 2.30 -1.25 -12.34
N GLY A 94 2.14 -0.70 -11.15
CA GLY A 94 1.80 0.70 -10.97
C GLY A 94 1.78 1.11 -9.53
N LEU A 95 1.72 2.41 -9.29
CA LEU A 95 1.68 3.00 -7.96
C LEU A 95 0.62 4.08 -7.93
N ILE A 96 -0.26 4.03 -6.92
CA ILE A 96 -1.24 5.08 -6.65
C ILE A 96 -0.76 5.84 -5.43
N ARG A 97 -0.41 7.10 -5.62
CA ARG A 97 0.02 7.97 -4.51
C ARG A 97 -1.21 8.68 -3.96
N THR A 98 -1.40 8.56 -2.65
CA THR A 98 -2.54 9.16 -1.95
C THR A 98 -2.10 10.40 -1.18
N GLY A 99 -3.06 11.03 -0.49
CA GLY A 99 -2.78 12.15 0.40
C GLY A 99 -2.52 11.73 1.85
N ASP A 100 -2.42 10.44 2.13
CA ASP A 100 -2.32 9.94 3.50
C ASP A 100 -1.01 10.39 4.17
N THR A 101 -1.11 10.84 5.41
CA THR A 101 0.05 11.29 6.19
C THR A 101 0.46 10.29 7.28
N ILE A 102 -0.22 9.17 7.39
CA ILE A 102 0.14 8.12 8.35
C ILE A 102 1.51 7.54 7.96
N GLN A 103 2.41 7.43 8.94
CA GLN A 103 3.77 6.97 8.69
C GLN A 103 3.79 5.52 8.23
N TYR A 104 4.55 5.25 7.17
CA TYR A 104 4.73 3.92 6.59
C TYR A 104 3.42 3.25 6.17
N ALA A 105 2.39 4.02 5.86
CA ALA A 105 1.08 3.51 5.45
C ALA A 105 1.07 3.18 3.97
N ASN A 106 2.04 2.36 3.54
CA ASN A 106 2.16 1.96 2.15
C ASN A 106 1.81 0.49 2.03
N LEU A 107 1.10 0.14 0.97
CA LEU A 107 0.67 -1.23 0.71
C LEU A 107 1.18 -1.70 -0.63
N ILE A 108 1.59 -2.96 -0.69
CA ILE A 108 1.76 -3.66 -1.97
C ILE A 108 0.69 -4.74 -1.99
N LEU A 109 -0.22 -4.65 -2.95
CA LEU A 109 -1.29 -5.62 -3.13
C LEU A 109 -0.93 -6.53 -4.28
N ILE A 110 -1.04 -7.83 -4.06
CA ILE A 110 -0.62 -8.84 -5.03
C ILE A 110 -1.85 -9.63 -5.48
N SER A 111 -2.05 -9.68 -6.80
CA SER A 111 -3.08 -10.51 -7.42
C SER A 111 -2.40 -11.63 -8.22
N GLY A 112 -3.06 -12.72 -8.30
CA GLY A 112 -2.50 -13.85 -9.07
C GLY A 112 -2.82 -15.20 -8.48
#